data_366f02e70de9b778a52aa1a3174a6882
#
_entry.id   366f02e70de9b778a52aa1a3174a6882
#
_cell.length_a   1.000
_cell.length_b   1.000
_cell.length_c   1.000
_cell.angle_alpha   90.00
_cell.angle_beta   90.00
_cell.angle_gamma   90.00
#
_symmetry.space_group_name_H-M   'P 1'
#
loop_
_entity.id
_entity.type
_entity.pdbx_description
1 polymer ?
#
loop_
_entity_poly.entity_id
_entity_poly.type
_entity_poly.pdbx_seq_one_letter_code
_entity_poly.pdbx_strand_id
1 'polypeptide(L)'
;IRDDVESRGLGDVYKRQTLDDLLPEAFATVREAAKRVLGMEHYRVQIIGGIILHQGRIAEMKTGEGKTLVSTLPAYLNALEGKGVHIVTVNDYLAKRDAEWMGKVHEFLGLTVGVVLNDMKPEERRAAYGCDITYVTNNELGFDYLRDNMVIYKEQLVQRDLHYCIIDEIDSVLIDEARTPLIISGQSGKSTKLYEVCDILAQQLERGEASHEMTKMAAIMGEEVIETGDFVVNEKDKIVNLTEQGIKKVEKFFNIENLADPENLEIQHNIILALRAHNLMH
;
A
#
# COMPACT_ATOMS: atom_id res chain seq x y z
N ILE A 1 23.29 21.89 -21.65
CA ILE A 1 23.99 22.65 -20.59
C ILE A 1 24.79 21.72 -19.66
N ARG A 2 24.54 20.39 -19.68
CA ARG A 2 25.24 19.42 -18.80
C ARG A 2 26.70 19.13 -19.22
N ASP A 3 27.05 19.24 -20.52
CA ASP A 3 28.30 18.72 -21.01
C ASP A 3 29.44 19.77 -21.24
N ASP A 4 29.13 21.07 -21.15
CA ASP A 4 30.11 22.12 -21.46
C ASP A 4 30.82 22.78 -20.27
N VAL A 5 30.54 22.34 -19.03
CA VAL A 5 31.08 22.96 -17.80
C VAL A 5 32.29 22.19 -17.21
N GLU A 6 32.74 21.10 -17.86
CA GLU A 6 33.86 20.29 -17.35
C GLU A 6 35.24 20.94 -17.52
N SER A 7 35.34 22.05 -18.19
CA SER A 7 36.63 22.73 -18.35
C SER A 7 36.78 23.93 -17.44
N ARG A 8 37.61 23.80 -16.42
CA ARG A 8 38.18 24.85 -15.56
C ARG A 8 37.46 25.15 -14.24
N GLY A 9 37.57 24.29 -13.24
CA GLY A 9 37.41 24.72 -11.83
C GLY A 9 35.99 25.17 -11.39
N LEU A 10 35.12 25.50 -12.33
CA LEU A 10 33.73 25.86 -12.09
C LEU A 10 32.87 24.66 -11.68
N GLY A 11 33.18 23.46 -12.19
CA GLY A 11 32.47 22.24 -11.84
C GLY A 11 32.48 21.85 -10.34
N ASP A 12 33.56 22.23 -9.63
CA ASP A 12 33.69 21.96 -8.21
C ASP A 12 32.91 22.96 -7.33
N VAL A 13 32.64 24.17 -7.83
CA VAL A 13 31.80 25.15 -7.16
C VAL A 13 30.32 24.74 -7.26
N TYR A 14 29.88 24.28 -8.43
CA TYR A 14 28.50 23.80 -8.64
C TYR A 14 28.23 22.47 -7.96
N LYS A 15 29.22 21.59 -7.76
CA LYS A 15 29.07 20.33 -7.01
C LYS A 15 28.84 20.51 -5.51
N ARG A 16 29.04 21.71 -4.98
CA ARG A 16 28.82 22.04 -3.56
C ARG A 16 27.55 22.84 -3.29
N GLN A 17 26.78 23.20 -4.32
CA GLN A 17 25.51 23.91 -4.13
C GLN A 17 24.44 22.96 -3.61
N THR A 18 23.74 23.39 -2.58
CA THR A 18 22.54 22.72 -2.08
C THR A 18 21.31 23.19 -2.86
N LEU A 19 20.20 22.47 -2.73
CA LEU A 19 18.92 22.92 -3.31
C LEU A 19 18.48 24.26 -2.74
N ASP A 20 18.79 24.54 -1.46
CA ASP A 20 18.50 25.82 -0.83
C ASP A 20 19.27 26.99 -1.49
N ASP A 21 20.51 26.76 -1.90
CA ASP A 21 21.30 27.77 -2.62
C ASP A 21 20.71 28.06 -4.01
N LEU A 22 20.12 27.05 -4.66
CA LEU A 22 19.50 27.15 -5.98
C LEU A 22 18.05 27.68 -5.93
N LEU A 23 17.41 27.66 -4.77
CA LEU A 23 15.99 27.97 -4.63
C LEU A 23 15.58 29.32 -5.24
N PRO A 24 16.29 30.46 -5.02
CA PRO A 24 15.89 31.74 -5.59
C PRO A 24 15.90 31.73 -7.13
N GLU A 25 16.94 31.14 -7.74
CA GLU A 25 17.07 31.07 -9.18
C GLU A 25 16.07 30.11 -9.80
N ALA A 26 15.88 28.93 -9.19
CA ALA A 26 14.91 27.94 -9.64
C ALA A 26 13.49 28.49 -9.59
N PHE A 27 13.10 29.14 -8.50
CA PHE A 27 11.77 29.73 -8.37
C PHE A 27 11.53 30.90 -9.34
N ALA A 28 12.55 31.74 -9.57
CA ALA A 28 12.48 32.80 -10.56
C ALA A 28 12.31 32.21 -11.99
N THR A 29 13.03 31.13 -12.28
CA THR A 29 12.96 30.42 -13.57
C THR A 29 11.58 29.82 -13.81
N VAL A 30 10.99 29.11 -12.81
CA VAL A 30 9.64 28.56 -12.90
C VAL A 30 8.60 29.66 -13.03
N ARG A 31 8.73 30.75 -12.29
CA ARG A 31 7.80 31.88 -12.36
C ARG A 31 7.76 32.50 -13.76
N GLU A 32 8.92 32.70 -14.37
CA GLU A 32 9.02 33.22 -15.73
C GLU A 32 8.51 32.18 -16.77
N ALA A 33 8.82 30.89 -16.59
CA ALA A 33 8.32 29.84 -17.46
C ALA A 33 6.77 29.75 -17.40
N ALA A 34 6.19 29.77 -16.20
CA ALA A 34 4.74 29.76 -16.02
C ALA A 34 4.06 30.98 -16.71
N LYS A 35 4.69 32.14 -16.62
CA LYS A 35 4.20 33.35 -17.30
C LYS A 35 4.22 33.18 -18.84
N ARG A 36 5.28 32.61 -19.40
CA ARG A 36 5.41 32.40 -20.83
C ARG A 36 4.50 31.30 -21.38
N VAL A 37 4.39 30.19 -20.65
CA VAL A 37 3.69 28.99 -21.13
C VAL A 37 2.19 29.05 -20.81
N LEU A 38 1.83 29.50 -19.60
CA LEU A 38 0.45 29.48 -19.10
C LEU A 38 -0.20 30.87 -19.06
N GLY A 39 0.57 31.94 -19.23
CA GLY A 39 0.12 33.31 -18.97
C GLY A 39 -0.10 33.60 -17.49
N MET A 40 0.40 32.77 -16.59
CA MET A 40 0.21 32.87 -15.15
C MET A 40 1.54 33.25 -14.48
N GLU A 41 1.48 34.21 -13.60
CA GLU A 41 2.63 34.63 -12.81
C GLU A 41 2.36 34.38 -11.32
N HIS A 42 3.29 33.72 -10.63
CA HIS A 42 3.15 33.41 -9.21
C HIS A 42 3.13 34.68 -8.37
N TYR A 43 2.14 34.78 -7.49
CA TYR A 43 2.07 35.82 -6.48
C TYR A 43 3.05 35.57 -5.34
N ARG A 44 3.39 36.62 -4.59
CA ARG A 44 4.33 36.52 -3.47
C ARG A 44 3.92 35.46 -2.43
N VAL A 45 2.62 35.38 -2.11
CA VAL A 45 2.08 34.38 -1.17
C VAL A 45 2.25 32.95 -1.71
N GLN A 46 2.15 32.75 -3.00
CA GLN A 46 2.36 31.44 -3.64
C GLN A 46 3.85 31.02 -3.60
N ILE A 47 4.78 31.98 -3.76
CA ILE A 47 6.21 31.72 -3.60
C ILE A 47 6.52 31.30 -2.17
N ILE A 48 5.93 31.96 -1.16
CA ILE A 48 6.06 31.58 0.25
C ILE A 48 5.54 30.15 0.46
N GLY A 49 4.37 29.80 -0.09
CA GLY A 49 3.84 28.45 -0.05
C GLY A 49 4.80 27.41 -0.65
N GLY A 50 5.41 27.71 -1.79
CA GLY A 50 6.42 26.86 -2.42
C GLY A 50 7.66 26.63 -1.56
N ILE A 51 8.14 27.67 -0.86
CA ILE A 51 9.26 27.56 0.08
C ILE A 51 8.90 26.63 1.26
N ILE A 52 7.71 26.80 1.82
CA ILE A 52 7.22 25.97 2.92
C ILE A 52 7.16 24.50 2.52
N LEU A 53 6.64 24.22 1.32
CA LEU A 53 6.57 22.85 0.77
C LEU A 53 7.98 22.27 0.53
N HIS A 54 8.92 23.06 -0.01
CA HIS A 54 10.31 22.62 -0.18
C HIS A 54 10.96 22.24 1.15
N GLN A 55 10.62 22.94 2.23
CA GLN A 55 11.11 22.63 3.58
C GLN A 55 10.48 21.38 4.21
N GLY A 56 9.63 20.65 3.50
CA GLY A 56 8.94 19.47 4.01
C GLY A 56 7.86 19.79 5.05
N ARG A 57 7.23 20.97 4.93
CA ARG A 57 6.20 21.45 5.86
C ARG A 57 4.83 21.51 5.19
N ILE A 58 3.80 21.68 5.99
CA ILE A 58 2.42 21.84 5.52
C ILE A 58 2.17 23.32 5.21
N ALA A 59 1.72 23.62 4.00
CA ALA A 59 1.28 24.93 3.58
C ALA A 59 -0.26 24.94 3.47
N GLU A 60 -0.94 25.56 4.41
CA GLU A 60 -2.38 25.75 4.33
C GLU A 60 -2.72 26.90 3.38
N MET A 61 -3.51 26.60 2.35
CA MET A 61 -3.99 27.56 1.37
C MET A 61 -5.47 27.34 1.12
N LYS A 62 -6.23 28.43 1.04
CA LYS A 62 -7.68 28.37 0.75
C LYS A 62 -7.97 27.93 -0.69
N THR A 63 -9.15 27.40 -0.91
CA THR A 63 -9.64 27.10 -2.25
C THR A 63 -9.60 28.35 -3.13
N GLY A 64 -9.10 28.22 -4.35
CA GLY A 64 -8.97 29.33 -5.30
C GLY A 64 -7.65 30.12 -5.21
N GLU A 65 -6.79 29.86 -4.23
CA GLU A 65 -5.48 30.55 -4.10
C GLU A 65 -4.39 30.00 -5.02
N GLY A 66 -4.72 29.03 -5.88
CA GLY A 66 -3.82 28.50 -6.90
C GLY A 66 -2.79 27.48 -6.40
N LYS A 67 -3.18 26.60 -5.48
CA LYS A 67 -2.31 25.51 -4.94
C LYS A 67 -1.60 24.72 -6.04
N THR A 68 -2.31 24.39 -7.12
CA THR A 68 -1.76 23.65 -8.26
C THR A 68 -0.56 24.37 -8.91
N LEU A 69 -0.65 25.71 -9.04
CA LEU A 69 0.45 26.52 -9.56
C LEU A 69 1.64 26.57 -8.58
N VAL A 70 1.35 26.65 -7.27
CA VAL A 70 2.38 26.66 -6.21
C VAL A 70 3.25 25.41 -6.25
N SER A 71 2.65 24.24 -6.48
CA SER A 71 3.36 22.97 -6.52
C SER A 71 4.46 22.91 -7.58
N THR A 72 4.35 23.70 -8.66
CA THR A 72 5.35 23.73 -9.72
C THR A 72 6.72 24.23 -9.24
N LEU A 73 6.76 25.14 -8.25
CA LEU A 73 7.99 25.72 -7.72
C LEU A 73 8.88 24.68 -7.03
N PRO A 74 8.41 24.01 -5.94
CA PRO A 74 9.23 23.01 -5.26
C PRO A 74 9.38 21.73 -6.09
N ALA A 75 8.42 21.38 -6.97
CA ALA A 75 8.56 20.23 -7.84
C ALA A 75 9.74 20.38 -8.80
N TYR A 76 9.86 21.52 -9.46
CA TYR A 76 11.00 21.81 -10.34
C TYR A 76 12.32 21.75 -9.56
N LEU A 77 12.42 22.46 -8.44
CA LEU A 77 13.66 22.54 -7.66
C LEU A 77 14.13 21.14 -7.22
N ASN A 78 13.24 20.32 -6.67
CA ASN A 78 13.60 18.99 -6.17
C ASN A 78 13.81 17.98 -7.32
N ALA A 79 13.22 18.20 -8.49
CA ALA A 79 13.46 17.38 -9.68
C ALA A 79 14.87 17.54 -10.26
N LEU A 80 15.56 18.67 -9.99
CA LEU A 80 16.93 18.90 -10.46
C LEU A 80 17.95 17.87 -9.96
N GLU A 81 17.65 17.19 -8.84
CA GLU A 81 18.50 16.09 -8.37
C GLU A 81 18.40 14.82 -9.23
N GLY A 82 17.41 14.71 -10.12
CA GLY A 82 17.20 13.54 -10.96
C GLY A 82 16.71 12.29 -10.25
N LYS A 83 16.26 12.43 -8.98
CA LYS A 83 15.81 11.31 -8.14
C LYS A 83 14.29 11.06 -8.19
N GLY A 84 13.55 11.98 -8.84
CA GLY A 84 12.12 11.90 -9.02
C GLY A 84 11.30 12.61 -7.95
N VAL A 85 10.25 13.26 -8.43
CA VAL A 85 9.27 13.98 -7.61
C VAL A 85 7.89 13.41 -7.88
N HIS A 86 7.13 13.15 -6.82
CA HIS A 86 5.74 12.72 -6.92
C HIS A 86 4.81 13.87 -6.53
N ILE A 87 3.80 14.13 -7.35
CA ILE A 87 2.69 15.03 -7.02
C ILE A 87 1.45 14.17 -6.86
N VAL A 88 1.00 14.07 -5.61
CA VAL A 88 -0.07 13.16 -5.20
C VAL A 88 -1.37 13.94 -5.10
N THR A 89 -2.41 13.43 -5.77
CA THR A 89 -3.76 14.00 -5.79
C THR A 89 -4.78 12.97 -5.31
N VAL A 90 -6.04 13.39 -5.12
CA VAL A 90 -7.10 12.52 -4.59
C VAL A 90 -7.81 11.67 -5.66
N ASN A 91 -7.71 12.01 -6.95
CA ASN A 91 -8.35 11.24 -8.02
C ASN A 91 -7.64 11.37 -9.38
N ASP A 92 -7.92 10.44 -10.28
CA ASP A 92 -7.33 10.33 -11.60
C ASP A 92 -7.60 11.55 -12.49
N TYR A 93 -8.78 12.16 -12.36
CA TYR A 93 -9.11 13.36 -13.12
C TYR A 93 -8.16 14.51 -12.78
N LEU A 94 -7.91 14.77 -11.50
CA LEU A 94 -6.99 15.80 -11.05
C LEU A 94 -5.54 15.48 -11.46
N ALA A 95 -5.11 14.23 -11.26
CA ALA A 95 -3.78 13.79 -11.66
C ALA A 95 -3.52 14.07 -13.15
N LYS A 96 -4.46 13.67 -14.01
CA LYS A 96 -4.37 13.89 -15.46
C LYS A 96 -4.44 15.38 -15.83
N ARG A 97 -5.42 16.11 -15.31
CA ARG A 97 -5.60 17.55 -15.57
C ARG A 97 -4.36 18.34 -15.21
N ASP A 98 -3.80 18.09 -14.00
CA ASP A 98 -2.68 18.85 -13.48
C ASP A 98 -1.38 18.47 -14.20
N ALA A 99 -1.20 17.20 -14.58
CA ALA A 99 -0.10 16.79 -15.45
C ALA A 99 -0.16 17.47 -16.81
N GLU A 100 -1.33 17.51 -17.47
CA GLU A 100 -1.49 18.14 -18.78
C GLU A 100 -1.33 19.67 -18.73
N TRP A 101 -1.69 20.30 -17.62
CA TRP A 101 -1.69 21.74 -17.47
C TRP A 101 -0.35 22.26 -16.93
N MET A 102 0.05 21.82 -15.75
CA MET A 102 1.32 22.23 -15.10
C MET A 102 2.54 21.55 -15.74
N GLY A 103 2.35 20.36 -16.28
CA GLY A 103 3.40 19.63 -16.99
C GLY A 103 4.04 20.45 -18.11
N LYS A 104 3.28 21.28 -18.80
CA LYS A 104 3.81 22.19 -19.85
C LYS A 104 4.91 23.12 -19.33
N VAL A 105 4.85 23.55 -18.07
CA VAL A 105 5.89 24.39 -17.45
C VAL A 105 7.15 23.58 -17.23
N HIS A 106 7.00 22.36 -16.73
CA HIS A 106 8.13 21.46 -16.46
C HIS A 106 8.81 21.00 -17.77
N GLU A 107 8.02 20.62 -18.77
CA GLU A 107 8.52 20.24 -20.10
C GLU A 107 9.22 21.40 -20.81
N PHE A 108 8.70 22.63 -20.69
CA PHE A 108 9.36 23.84 -21.20
C PHE A 108 10.74 24.05 -20.56
N LEU A 109 10.90 23.64 -19.32
CA LEU A 109 12.16 23.70 -18.57
C LEU A 109 13.06 22.47 -18.77
N GLY A 110 12.66 21.53 -19.66
CA GLY A 110 13.45 20.36 -20.03
C GLY A 110 13.30 19.16 -19.12
N LEU A 111 12.29 19.13 -18.22
CA LEU A 111 11.97 17.99 -17.38
C LEU A 111 10.93 17.08 -18.05
N THR A 112 11.00 15.81 -17.77
CA THR A 112 10.01 14.80 -18.19
C THR A 112 8.87 14.72 -17.18
N VAL A 113 7.63 14.59 -17.68
CA VAL A 113 6.43 14.49 -16.86
C VAL A 113 5.69 13.21 -17.19
N GLY A 114 5.36 12.44 -16.15
CA GLY A 114 4.56 11.22 -16.22
C GLY A 114 3.26 11.36 -15.42
N VAL A 115 2.27 10.55 -15.77
CA VAL A 115 1.02 10.41 -15.00
C VAL A 115 0.73 8.93 -14.80
N VAL A 116 0.36 8.54 -13.58
CA VAL A 116 -0.07 7.18 -13.26
C VAL A 116 -1.56 7.19 -12.97
N LEU A 117 -2.30 6.39 -13.73
CA LEU A 117 -3.75 6.22 -13.64
C LEU A 117 -4.12 4.77 -13.36
N ASN A 118 -5.36 4.52 -12.95
CA ASN A 118 -5.82 3.22 -12.49
C ASN A 118 -5.60 2.09 -13.52
N ASP A 119 -5.99 2.27 -14.78
CA ASP A 119 -6.02 1.19 -15.78
C ASP A 119 -4.66 0.96 -16.51
N MET A 120 -3.56 1.53 -16.03
CA MET A 120 -2.25 1.43 -16.67
C MET A 120 -1.58 0.08 -16.39
N LYS A 121 -0.90 -0.44 -17.41
CA LYS A 121 -0.07 -1.65 -17.31
C LYS A 121 1.23 -1.38 -16.54
N PRO A 122 1.88 -2.43 -15.96
CA PRO A 122 3.12 -2.26 -15.21
C PRO A 122 4.24 -1.56 -15.98
N GLU A 123 4.37 -1.82 -17.29
CA GLU A 123 5.40 -1.19 -18.14
C GLU A 123 5.15 0.31 -18.32
N GLU A 124 3.88 0.69 -18.48
CA GLU A 124 3.46 2.09 -18.60
C GLU A 124 3.66 2.84 -17.28
N ARG A 125 3.32 2.19 -16.16
CA ARG A 125 3.57 2.73 -14.81
C ARG A 125 5.06 2.95 -14.56
N ARG A 126 5.90 1.97 -14.91
CA ARG A 126 7.35 2.07 -14.77
C ARG A 126 7.91 3.23 -15.59
N ALA A 127 7.43 3.42 -16.82
CA ALA A 127 7.83 4.54 -17.66
C ALA A 127 7.40 5.88 -17.01
N ALA A 128 6.19 5.99 -16.48
CA ALA A 128 5.69 7.18 -15.81
C ALA A 128 6.46 7.49 -14.52
N TYR A 129 6.72 6.50 -13.67
CA TYR A 129 7.56 6.68 -12.48
C TYR A 129 9.02 6.98 -12.81
N GLY A 130 9.49 6.62 -14.00
CA GLY A 130 10.83 6.96 -14.52
C GLY A 130 11.00 8.43 -14.89
N CYS A 131 9.92 9.21 -15.05
CA CYS A 131 9.97 10.64 -15.35
C CYS A 131 10.51 11.46 -14.17
N ASP A 132 10.97 12.68 -14.44
CA ASP A 132 11.48 13.60 -13.41
C ASP A 132 10.38 14.00 -12.44
N ILE A 133 9.16 14.20 -12.94
CA ILE A 133 7.96 14.52 -12.13
C ILE A 133 6.84 13.55 -12.52
N THR A 134 6.22 12.92 -11.52
CA THR A 134 5.10 11.98 -11.71
C THR A 134 3.88 12.45 -10.95
N TYR A 135 2.78 12.64 -11.67
CA TYR A 135 1.45 12.87 -11.08
C TYR A 135 0.75 11.53 -10.84
N VAL A 136 0.20 11.34 -9.66
CA VAL A 136 -0.38 10.05 -9.26
C VAL A 136 -1.43 10.26 -8.18
N THR A 137 -2.40 9.36 -8.04
CA THR A 137 -3.32 9.39 -6.90
C THR A 137 -2.71 8.71 -5.68
N ASN A 138 -3.15 9.09 -4.47
CA ASN A 138 -2.76 8.46 -3.21
C ASN A 138 -2.95 6.94 -3.23
N ASN A 139 -4.09 6.48 -3.76
CA ASN A 139 -4.42 5.06 -3.85
C ASN A 139 -3.49 4.30 -4.81
N GLU A 140 -3.28 4.82 -6.03
CA GLU A 140 -2.41 4.17 -7.01
C GLU A 140 -0.95 4.11 -6.53
N LEU A 141 -0.45 5.20 -5.94
CA LEU A 141 0.90 5.23 -5.36
C LEU A 141 1.06 4.18 -4.25
N GLY A 142 0.07 4.08 -3.37
CA GLY A 142 0.07 3.12 -2.26
C GLY A 142 -0.08 1.67 -2.74
N PHE A 143 -0.97 1.40 -3.70
CA PHE A 143 -1.11 0.06 -4.27
C PHE A 143 0.13 -0.36 -5.07
N ASP A 144 0.77 0.54 -5.80
CA ASP A 144 2.03 0.24 -6.49
C ASP A 144 3.14 -0.06 -5.49
N TYR A 145 3.22 0.69 -4.38
CA TYR A 145 4.16 0.39 -3.30
C TYR A 145 3.92 -1.00 -2.70
N LEU A 146 2.66 -1.38 -2.44
CA LEU A 146 2.34 -2.71 -1.94
C LEU A 146 2.70 -3.80 -2.95
N ARG A 147 2.38 -3.60 -4.24
CA ARG A 147 2.73 -4.56 -5.32
C ARG A 147 4.23 -4.73 -5.44
N ASP A 148 4.98 -3.65 -5.40
CA ASP A 148 6.45 -3.68 -5.46
C ASP A 148 7.08 -4.43 -4.29
N ASN A 149 6.47 -4.37 -3.08
CA ASN A 149 6.93 -5.15 -1.93
C ASN A 149 6.58 -6.65 -2.02
N MET A 150 5.77 -7.07 -2.99
CA MET A 150 5.41 -8.48 -3.22
C MET A 150 6.21 -9.13 -4.34
N VAL A 151 6.96 -8.38 -5.15
CA VAL A 151 7.75 -8.93 -6.26
C VAL A 151 9.02 -9.61 -5.77
N ILE A 152 9.48 -10.61 -6.51
CA ILE A 152 10.68 -11.39 -6.19
C ILE A 152 11.92 -10.80 -6.88
N TYR A 153 11.74 -10.25 -8.08
CA TYR A 153 12.84 -9.74 -8.91
C TYR A 153 12.77 -8.22 -9.02
N LYS A 154 13.93 -7.56 -8.92
CA LYS A 154 14.05 -6.10 -8.98
C LYS A 154 13.51 -5.51 -10.30
N GLU A 155 13.62 -6.25 -11.39
CA GLU A 155 13.13 -5.86 -12.70
C GLU A 155 11.60 -5.75 -12.78
N GLN A 156 10.89 -6.31 -11.80
CA GLN A 156 9.43 -6.26 -11.71
C GLN A 156 8.93 -4.99 -10.99
N LEU A 157 9.80 -4.29 -10.26
CA LEU A 157 9.45 -3.04 -9.61
C LEU A 157 8.98 -2.00 -10.62
N VAL A 158 7.90 -1.31 -10.30
CA VAL A 158 7.39 -0.20 -11.12
C VAL A 158 7.85 1.15 -10.60
N GLN A 159 7.99 1.28 -9.28
CA GLN A 159 8.48 2.49 -8.63
C GLN A 159 10.00 2.48 -8.55
N ARG A 160 10.57 3.66 -8.44
CA ARG A 160 11.96 3.88 -8.02
C ARG A 160 11.99 4.33 -6.55
N ASP A 161 13.17 4.53 -5.99
CA ASP A 161 13.32 5.04 -4.63
C ASP A 161 12.53 6.35 -4.44
N LEU A 162 11.80 6.45 -3.34
CA LEU A 162 11.03 7.63 -3.00
C LEU A 162 11.97 8.73 -2.52
N HIS A 163 11.90 9.90 -3.12
CA HIS A 163 12.78 11.02 -2.80
C HIS A 163 12.02 12.22 -2.26
N TYR A 164 11.12 12.79 -3.07
CA TYR A 164 10.34 13.96 -2.68
C TYR A 164 8.89 13.82 -3.17
N CYS A 165 7.93 14.21 -2.33
CA CYS A 165 6.53 14.24 -2.74
C CYS A 165 5.82 15.50 -2.24
N ILE A 166 4.85 15.95 -3.03
CA ILE A 166 3.87 16.97 -2.68
C ILE A 166 2.52 16.27 -2.65
N ILE A 167 1.82 16.36 -1.53
CA ILE A 167 0.49 15.74 -1.37
C ILE A 167 -0.53 16.88 -1.30
N ASP A 168 -1.42 16.94 -2.29
CA ASP A 168 -2.56 17.87 -2.27
C ASP A 168 -3.70 17.27 -1.45
N GLU A 169 -4.45 18.13 -0.77
CA GLU A 169 -5.56 17.75 0.10
C GLU A 169 -5.17 16.69 1.16
N ILE A 170 -4.05 16.95 1.86
CA ILE A 170 -3.47 16.03 2.85
C ILE A 170 -4.40 15.69 4.01
N ASP A 171 -5.35 16.54 4.34
CA ASP A 171 -6.43 16.33 5.29
C ASP A 171 -7.34 15.16 4.86
N SER A 172 -7.72 15.10 3.58
CA SER A 172 -8.46 13.93 3.06
C SER A 172 -7.67 12.63 3.23
N VAL A 173 -6.39 12.63 2.90
CA VAL A 173 -5.53 11.44 2.99
C VAL A 173 -5.28 11.01 4.44
N LEU A 174 -4.95 11.95 5.33
CA LEU A 174 -4.53 11.64 6.71
C LEU A 174 -5.67 11.61 7.73
N ILE A 175 -6.84 12.19 7.41
CA ILE A 175 -7.97 12.26 8.34
C ILE A 175 -9.14 11.45 7.80
N ASP A 176 -9.68 11.79 6.62
CA ASP A 176 -10.90 11.18 6.11
C ASP A 176 -10.69 9.71 5.74
N GLU A 177 -9.61 9.40 5.02
CA GLU A 177 -9.28 8.05 4.56
C GLU A 177 -8.31 7.30 5.49
N ALA A 178 -7.85 7.91 6.58
CA ALA A 178 -6.80 7.35 7.45
C ALA A 178 -7.13 5.96 8.04
N ARG A 179 -8.41 5.61 8.16
CA ARG A 179 -8.87 4.32 8.68
C ARG A 179 -9.11 3.27 7.60
N THR A 180 -9.03 3.64 6.33
CA THR A 180 -9.26 2.73 5.20
C THR A 180 -7.95 2.09 4.79
N PRO A 181 -7.69 0.81 5.13
CA PRO A 181 -6.45 0.16 4.75
C PRO A 181 -6.44 -0.14 3.26
N LEU A 182 -5.28 0.01 2.63
CA LEU A 182 -5.05 -0.51 1.29
C LEU A 182 -4.80 -2.01 1.40
N ILE A 183 -5.69 -2.83 0.81
CA ILE A 183 -5.62 -4.29 0.88
C ILE A 183 -5.51 -4.86 -0.53
N ILE A 184 -4.47 -5.65 -0.76
CA ILE A 184 -4.36 -6.52 -1.94
C ILE A 184 -4.79 -7.92 -1.51
N SER A 185 -5.94 -8.38 -2.01
CA SER A 185 -6.41 -9.75 -1.81
C SER A 185 -6.44 -10.50 -3.14
N GLY A 186 -5.94 -11.72 -3.13
CA GLY A 186 -6.04 -12.63 -4.27
C GLY A 186 -7.02 -13.75 -3.97
N GLN A 187 -7.74 -14.23 -4.97
CA GLN A 187 -8.45 -15.50 -4.83
C GLN A 187 -7.41 -16.61 -4.67
N SER A 188 -7.35 -17.18 -3.48
CA SER A 188 -6.66 -18.45 -3.26
C SER A 188 -7.47 -19.55 -3.97
N GLY A 189 -7.03 -19.91 -5.17
CA GLY A 189 -7.78 -20.83 -6.07
C GLY A 189 -7.90 -22.27 -5.58
N LYS A 190 -7.48 -22.57 -4.33
CA LYS A 190 -7.53 -23.93 -3.77
C LYS A 190 -8.51 -24.09 -2.59
N SER A 191 -8.92 -23.02 -1.92
CA SER A 191 -9.61 -23.17 -0.63
C SER A 191 -11.13 -23.28 -0.69
N THR A 192 -11.80 -22.73 -1.69
CA THR A 192 -13.28 -22.68 -1.71
C THR A 192 -13.91 -24.07 -1.64
N LYS A 193 -13.42 -25.01 -2.44
CA LYS A 193 -13.92 -26.41 -2.41
C LYS A 193 -13.60 -27.13 -1.11
N LEU A 194 -12.43 -26.88 -0.54
CA LEU A 194 -12.03 -27.49 0.73
C LEU A 194 -12.87 -26.97 1.90
N TYR A 195 -13.20 -25.68 1.92
CA TYR A 195 -14.12 -25.12 2.91
C TYR A 195 -15.52 -25.73 2.81
N GLU A 196 -16.08 -25.85 1.59
CA GLU A 196 -17.39 -26.49 1.37
C GLU A 196 -17.40 -27.93 1.85
N VAL A 197 -16.36 -28.70 1.54
CA VAL A 197 -16.24 -30.10 1.94
C VAL A 197 -16.07 -30.22 3.46
N CYS A 198 -15.26 -29.36 4.07
CA CYS A 198 -15.10 -29.31 5.53
C CYS A 198 -16.39 -28.89 6.24
N ASP A 199 -17.16 -27.97 5.66
CA ASP A 199 -18.46 -27.55 6.20
C ASP A 199 -19.47 -28.70 6.19
N ILE A 200 -19.57 -29.42 5.08
CA ILE A 200 -20.46 -30.61 4.97
C ILE A 200 -20.07 -31.67 6.01
N LEU A 201 -18.77 -31.92 6.20
CA LEU A 201 -18.33 -32.87 7.22
C LEU A 201 -18.62 -32.39 8.65
N ALA A 202 -18.36 -31.09 8.92
CA ALA A 202 -18.62 -30.50 10.23
C ALA A 202 -20.10 -30.64 10.67
N GLN A 203 -21.03 -30.55 9.72
CA GLN A 203 -22.48 -30.78 10.00
C GLN A 203 -22.83 -32.24 10.32
N GLN A 204 -21.97 -33.19 9.95
CA GLN A 204 -22.16 -34.62 10.20
C GLN A 204 -21.50 -35.10 11.50
N LEU A 205 -20.63 -34.29 12.09
CA LEU A 205 -19.94 -34.61 13.33
C LEU A 205 -20.84 -34.33 14.54
N GLU A 206 -20.81 -35.21 15.52
CA GLU A 206 -21.63 -35.12 16.74
C GLU A 206 -20.87 -34.39 17.84
N ARG A 207 -21.54 -33.36 18.42
CA ARG A 207 -21.01 -32.65 19.59
C ARG A 207 -21.05 -33.56 20.81
N GLY A 208 -19.90 -33.68 21.47
CA GLY A 208 -19.77 -34.36 22.73
C GLY A 208 -19.75 -33.43 23.95
N GLU A 209 -19.79 -33.99 25.13
CA GLU A 209 -19.65 -33.26 26.40
C GLU A 209 -18.32 -33.59 27.05
N ALA A 210 -17.57 -32.54 27.44
CA ALA A 210 -16.45 -32.65 28.35
C ALA A 210 -16.86 -32.09 29.72
N SER A 211 -16.94 -32.91 30.76
CA SER A 211 -17.26 -32.40 32.07
C SER A 211 -16.08 -31.65 32.67
N HIS A 212 -16.20 -30.33 32.78
CA HIS A 212 -15.12 -29.41 33.24
C HIS A 212 -14.65 -29.66 34.69
N GLU A 213 -15.48 -30.29 35.53
CA GLU A 213 -15.10 -30.61 36.90
C GLU A 213 -14.24 -31.88 37.00
N MET A 214 -14.45 -32.85 36.12
CA MET A 214 -13.61 -34.05 36.04
C MET A 214 -12.23 -33.81 35.43
N THR A 215 -12.12 -32.85 34.52
CA THR A 215 -10.83 -32.58 33.80
C THR A 215 -9.73 -32.09 34.75
N LYS A 216 -10.03 -31.27 35.75
CA LYS A 216 -9.01 -30.80 36.71
C LYS A 216 -8.62 -31.91 37.73
N MET A 217 -9.54 -32.75 38.07
CA MET A 217 -9.27 -33.84 39.03
C MET A 217 -8.58 -35.02 38.36
N ALA A 218 -8.97 -35.35 37.16
CA ALA A 218 -8.33 -36.38 36.31
C ALA A 218 -6.91 -36.01 35.90
N ALA A 219 -6.64 -34.76 35.58
CA ALA A 219 -5.27 -34.27 35.29
C ALA A 219 -4.34 -34.35 36.53
N ILE A 220 -4.88 -34.26 37.72
CA ILE A 220 -4.11 -34.43 38.99
C ILE A 220 -3.87 -35.91 39.31
N MET A 221 -4.78 -36.79 38.92
CA MET A 221 -4.74 -38.22 39.19
C MET A 221 -4.15 -39.07 38.06
N GLY A 222 -3.87 -38.50 36.88
CA GLY A 222 -3.31 -39.22 35.71
C GLY A 222 -4.33 -40.18 35.07
N GLU A 223 -5.62 -39.96 35.26
CA GLU A 223 -6.68 -40.73 34.60
C GLU A 223 -7.02 -40.12 33.24
N GLU A 224 -7.25 -40.96 32.22
CA GLU A 224 -7.65 -40.53 30.87
C GLU A 224 -9.08 -39.92 30.95
N VAL A 225 -9.24 -38.69 30.44
CA VAL A 225 -10.53 -38.02 30.31
C VAL A 225 -11.30 -38.68 29.17
N ILE A 226 -12.41 -39.34 29.50
CA ILE A 226 -13.29 -39.92 28.49
C ILE A 226 -14.11 -38.78 27.88
N GLU A 227 -13.70 -38.34 26.70
CA GLU A 227 -14.47 -37.41 25.87
C GLU A 227 -15.50 -38.20 25.04
N THR A 228 -16.74 -37.77 25.06
CA THR A 228 -17.80 -38.37 24.23
C THR A 228 -18.04 -37.56 22.98
N GLY A 229 -18.55 -38.18 21.90
CA GLY A 229 -18.79 -37.52 20.62
C GLY A 229 -17.55 -37.31 19.77
N ASP A 230 -17.71 -36.59 18.69
CA ASP A 230 -16.64 -36.34 17.70
C ASP A 230 -15.82 -35.06 17.97
N PHE A 231 -16.44 -34.10 18.68
CA PHE A 231 -15.76 -32.87 19.07
C PHE A 231 -16.36 -32.31 20.35
N VAL A 232 -15.55 -31.56 21.08
CA VAL A 232 -15.97 -30.87 22.32
C VAL A 232 -15.78 -29.35 22.16
N VAL A 233 -16.71 -28.58 22.75
CA VAL A 233 -16.72 -27.11 22.67
C VAL A 233 -16.51 -26.54 24.06
N ASN A 234 -15.48 -25.73 24.21
CA ASN A 234 -15.30 -24.89 25.38
C ASN A 234 -15.82 -23.47 25.08
N GLU A 235 -17.02 -23.18 25.53
CA GLU A 235 -17.67 -21.88 25.25
C GLU A 235 -16.98 -20.70 25.95
N LYS A 236 -16.32 -20.93 27.09
CA LYS A 236 -15.62 -19.88 27.84
C LYS A 236 -14.36 -19.40 27.09
N ASP A 237 -13.60 -20.34 26.56
CA ASP A 237 -12.34 -20.07 25.86
C ASP A 237 -12.52 -19.94 24.34
N LYS A 238 -13.76 -20.16 23.84
CA LYS A 238 -14.10 -20.18 22.41
C LYS A 238 -13.24 -21.15 21.60
N ILE A 239 -12.94 -22.31 22.18
CA ILE A 239 -12.12 -23.36 21.58
C ILE A 239 -12.97 -24.56 21.23
N VAL A 240 -12.71 -25.15 20.05
CA VAL A 240 -13.29 -26.43 19.63
C VAL A 240 -12.14 -27.40 19.38
N ASN A 241 -12.22 -28.58 19.99
CA ASN A 241 -11.24 -29.66 19.82
C ASN A 241 -11.93 -30.93 19.29
N LEU A 242 -11.28 -31.59 18.35
CA LEU A 242 -11.69 -32.92 17.90
C LEU A 242 -11.27 -33.98 18.94
N THR A 243 -12.16 -34.92 19.19
CA THR A 243 -11.85 -36.11 19.98
C THR A 243 -11.12 -37.15 19.13
N GLU A 244 -10.56 -38.21 19.71
CA GLU A 244 -9.98 -39.31 18.95
C GLU A 244 -10.96 -39.95 17.96
N GLN A 245 -12.23 -40.04 18.34
CA GLN A 245 -13.29 -40.52 17.46
C GLN A 245 -13.52 -39.58 16.27
N GLY A 246 -13.55 -38.27 16.53
CA GLY A 246 -13.70 -37.26 15.50
C GLY A 246 -12.51 -37.22 14.54
N ILE A 247 -11.29 -37.33 15.05
CA ILE A 247 -10.07 -37.41 14.21
C ILE A 247 -10.16 -38.59 13.25
N LYS A 248 -10.50 -39.80 13.74
CA LYS A 248 -10.65 -40.99 12.90
C LYS A 248 -11.74 -40.84 11.82
N LYS A 249 -12.84 -40.15 12.13
CA LYS A 249 -13.90 -39.86 11.13
C LYS A 249 -13.40 -38.90 10.06
N VAL A 250 -12.65 -37.84 10.42
CA VAL A 250 -12.05 -36.90 9.48
C VAL A 250 -11.02 -37.59 8.59
N GLU A 251 -10.11 -38.38 9.17
CA GLU A 251 -9.11 -39.18 8.46
C GLU A 251 -9.75 -40.12 7.43
N LYS A 252 -10.80 -40.81 7.85
CA LYS A 252 -11.54 -41.72 6.96
C LYS A 252 -12.26 -40.99 5.83
N PHE A 253 -12.81 -39.79 6.12
CA PHE A 253 -13.55 -39.02 5.14
C PHE A 253 -12.63 -38.45 4.04
N PHE A 254 -11.46 -37.94 4.43
CA PHE A 254 -10.46 -37.41 3.51
C PHE A 254 -9.50 -38.49 2.95
N ASN A 255 -9.62 -39.74 3.42
CA ASN A 255 -8.73 -40.87 3.06
C ASN A 255 -7.24 -40.52 3.32
N ILE A 256 -6.94 -40.00 4.51
CA ILE A 256 -5.61 -39.67 4.98
C ILE A 256 -5.22 -40.59 6.15
N GLU A 257 -3.93 -40.83 6.35
CA GLU A 257 -3.44 -41.74 7.39
C GLU A 257 -3.35 -41.05 8.76
N ASN A 258 -2.97 -39.76 8.79
CA ASN A 258 -2.81 -39.00 10.03
C ASN A 258 -3.15 -37.53 9.81
N LEU A 259 -4.15 -37.03 10.54
CA LEU A 259 -4.59 -35.62 10.48
C LEU A 259 -3.54 -34.64 11.02
N ALA A 260 -2.64 -35.11 11.91
CA ALA A 260 -1.61 -34.26 12.53
C ALA A 260 -0.36 -34.08 11.63
N ASP A 261 -0.26 -34.72 10.50
CA ASP A 261 0.87 -34.55 9.58
C ASP A 261 0.91 -33.13 9.00
N PRO A 262 2.10 -32.55 8.78
CA PRO A 262 2.27 -31.22 8.22
C PRO A 262 1.53 -31.01 6.89
N GLU A 263 1.38 -32.04 6.08
CA GLU A 263 0.68 -31.99 4.79
C GLU A 263 -0.85 -31.85 4.96
N ASN A 264 -1.40 -32.25 6.11
CA ASN A 264 -2.82 -32.26 6.41
C ASN A 264 -3.29 -31.11 7.31
N LEU A 265 -2.38 -30.22 7.73
CA LEU A 265 -2.68 -29.08 8.62
C LEU A 265 -3.77 -28.16 8.06
N GLU A 266 -3.86 -28.01 6.74
CA GLU A 266 -4.90 -27.20 6.10
C GLU A 266 -6.29 -27.83 6.30
N ILE A 267 -6.41 -29.14 6.20
CA ILE A 267 -7.66 -29.88 6.46
C ILE A 267 -8.05 -29.73 7.92
N GLN A 268 -7.12 -29.96 8.85
CA GLN A 268 -7.34 -29.83 10.27
C GLN A 268 -7.83 -28.43 10.63
N HIS A 269 -7.17 -27.39 10.10
CA HIS A 269 -7.53 -26.01 10.35
C HIS A 269 -8.94 -25.68 9.85
N ASN A 270 -9.27 -26.11 8.62
CA ASN A 270 -10.58 -25.81 8.02
C ASN A 270 -11.73 -26.54 8.69
N ILE A 271 -11.54 -27.78 9.16
CA ILE A 271 -12.54 -28.50 9.97
C ILE A 271 -12.79 -27.78 11.29
N ILE A 272 -11.74 -27.37 12.00
CA ILE A 272 -11.88 -26.62 13.26
C ILE A 272 -12.59 -25.29 13.03
N LEU A 273 -12.28 -24.59 11.93
CA LEU A 273 -12.98 -23.35 11.58
C LEU A 273 -14.46 -23.58 11.30
N ALA A 274 -14.81 -24.62 10.54
CA ALA A 274 -16.19 -24.97 10.25
C ALA A 274 -16.96 -25.32 11.54
N LEU A 275 -16.39 -26.14 12.41
CA LEU A 275 -17.00 -26.49 13.70
C LEU A 275 -17.17 -25.25 14.60
N ARG A 276 -16.22 -24.33 14.61
CA ARG A 276 -16.34 -23.05 15.35
C ARG A 276 -17.44 -22.18 14.78
N ALA A 277 -17.56 -22.09 13.46
CA ALA A 277 -18.61 -21.32 12.79
C ALA A 277 -20.00 -21.83 13.18
N HIS A 278 -20.22 -23.14 13.19
CA HIS A 278 -21.51 -23.73 13.55
C HIS A 278 -21.86 -23.68 15.04
N ASN A 279 -20.87 -23.62 15.92
CA ASN A 279 -21.12 -23.78 17.37
C ASN A 279 -20.87 -22.53 18.21
N LEU A 280 -20.12 -21.53 17.69
CA LEU A 280 -19.68 -20.36 18.46
C LEU A 280 -20.00 -19.00 17.81
N MET A 281 -20.46 -19.00 16.54
CA MET A 281 -20.84 -17.76 15.83
C MET A 281 -22.36 -17.73 15.67
N HIS A 282 -23.04 -17.01 16.55
CA HIS A 282 -24.45 -16.63 16.46
C HIS A 282 -24.57 -15.12 16.39
#